data_779c60a87a65c44f181a13ed40a9e6c7
#
_entry.id   779c60a87a65c44f181a13ed40a9e6c7
#
_cell.length_a   1.000
_cell.length_b   1.000
_cell.length_c   1.000
_cell.angle_alpha   90.00
_cell.angle_beta   90.00
_cell.angle_gamma   90.00
#
_symmetry.space_group_name_H-M   'P 1'
#
loop_
_entity.id
_entity.type
_entity.pdbx_description
1 polymer ?
#
loop_
_entity_poly.entity_id
_entity_poly.type
_entity_poly.pdbx_seq_one_letter_code
_entity_poly.pdbx_strand_id
1 'polypeptide(L)'
;MNNKAIIFDLDGTLIDSLEDIAVCMNQVLEELNLPSHQIEDYKYFVGGGISILVDNALDKNTNDEIKAKVTEKFKIVYDQKLHAKTKPYDGIYELLDELQKLDFKIGILSNKPHEFTIAYANNLFSKYEMKEVHGQKAHIPKKPNPTAAIQIAQSFDVPCEEIYFVGDTMVDMQTAKNAKMKAIGVLWGFRDEKELKEFGADFIVKHPLEILNIIE
;
A
#
# COMPACT_ATOMS: atom_id res chain seq x y z
N MET A 1 17.89 0.07 23.90
CA MET A 1 16.56 0.08 23.28
C MET A 1 16.72 -0.49 21.89
N ASN A 2 15.85 -1.38 21.47
CA ASN A 2 15.95 -1.96 20.13
C ASN A 2 15.48 -0.89 19.12
N ASN A 3 16.38 -0.37 18.27
CA ASN A 3 16.10 0.69 17.30
C ASN A 3 15.67 0.13 15.94
N LYS A 4 15.17 -1.10 15.90
CA LYS A 4 14.77 -1.75 14.66
C LYS A 4 13.32 -1.40 14.30
N ALA A 5 13.08 -0.90 13.09
CA ALA A 5 11.74 -0.56 12.62
C ALA A 5 11.55 -0.88 11.14
N ILE A 6 10.32 -1.19 10.78
CA ILE A 6 9.91 -1.51 9.42
C ILE A 6 8.54 -0.89 9.13
N ILE A 7 8.39 -0.28 7.98
CA ILE A 7 7.14 0.30 7.47
C ILE A 7 6.75 -0.45 6.20
N PHE A 8 5.54 -0.94 6.15
CA PHE A 8 4.99 -1.62 4.98
C PHE A 8 3.97 -0.74 4.26
N ASP A 9 3.96 -0.77 2.93
CA ASP A 9 2.74 -0.49 2.20
C ASP A 9 1.69 -1.59 2.46
N LEU A 10 0.46 -1.35 2.06
CA LEU A 10 -0.66 -2.27 2.28
C LEU A 10 -1.03 -3.05 1.01
N ASP A 11 -1.64 -2.36 0.03
CA ASP A 11 -2.15 -2.97 -1.20
C ASP A 11 -1.00 -3.40 -2.12
N GLY A 12 -0.87 -4.69 -2.45
CA GLY A 12 0.24 -5.22 -3.24
C GLY A 12 1.49 -5.59 -2.43
N THR A 13 1.52 -5.25 -1.15
CA THR A 13 2.65 -5.54 -0.26
C THR A 13 2.25 -6.49 0.87
N LEU A 14 1.38 -6.06 1.78
CA LEU A 14 0.87 -6.93 2.86
C LEU A 14 -0.34 -7.75 2.40
N ILE A 15 -1.21 -7.18 1.55
CA ILE A 15 -2.46 -7.80 1.12
C ILE A 15 -2.60 -7.82 -0.40
N ASP A 16 -3.17 -8.91 -0.92
CA ASP A 16 -3.66 -9.01 -2.29
C ASP A 16 -5.11 -8.50 -2.33
N SER A 17 -5.26 -7.24 -2.71
CA SER A 17 -6.54 -6.52 -2.79
C SER A 17 -6.99 -6.23 -4.23
N LEU A 18 -6.23 -6.69 -5.23
CA LEU A 18 -6.43 -6.31 -6.62
C LEU A 18 -7.83 -6.65 -7.14
N GLU A 19 -8.28 -7.87 -6.86
CA GLU A 19 -9.57 -8.36 -7.36
C GLU A 19 -10.75 -7.57 -6.75
N ASP A 20 -10.71 -7.29 -5.44
CA ASP A 20 -11.77 -6.51 -4.79
C ASP A 20 -11.83 -5.08 -5.34
N ILE A 21 -10.67 -4.44 -5.55
CA ILE A 21 -10.60 -3.10 -6.15
C ILE A 21 -11.16 -3.11 -7.58
N ALA A 22 -10.74 -4.06 -8.40
CA ALA A 22 -11.15 -4.17 -9.80
C ALA A 22 -12.65 -4.44 -9.93
N VAL A 23 -13.19 -5.40 -9.18
CA VAL A 23 -14.61 -5.75 -9.20
C VAL A 23 -15.49 -4.58 -8.74
N CYS A 24 -15.08 -3.87 -7.68
CA CYS A 24 -15.83 -2.72 -7.19
C CYS A 24 -15.80 -1.55 -8.19
N MET A 25 -14.64 -1.28 -8.80
CA MET A 25 -14.54 -0.21 -9.80
C MET A 25 -15.32 -0.56 -11.07
N ASN A 26 -15.20 -1.77 -11.60
CA ASN A 26 -15.96 -2.20 -12.78
C ASN A 26 -17.47 -2.15 -12.53
N GLN A 27 -17.95 -2.55 -11.34
CA GLN A 27 -19.36 -2.38 -11.01
C GLN A 27 -19.81 -0.92 -11.12
N VAL A 28 -19.03 0.02 -10.60
CA VAL A 28 -19.34 1.46 -10.66
C VAL A 28 -19.33 1.98 -12.10
N LEU A 29 -18.34 1.55 -12.89
CA LEU A 29 -18.24 1.94 -14.30
C LEU A 29 -19.47 1.44 -15.10
N GLU A 30 -19.87 0.18 -14.91
CA GLU A 30 -21.05 -0.42 -15.54
C GLU A 30 -22.34 0.29 -15.15
N GLU A 31 -22.56 0.60 -13.85
CA GLU A 31 -23.71 1.37 -13.36
C GLU A 31 -23.80 2.76 -13.99
N LEU A 32 -22.68 3.34 -14.40
CA LEU A 32 -22.61 4.64 -15.04
C LEU A 32 -22.55 4.56 -16.60
N ASN A 33 -22.68 3.35 -17.17
CA ASN A 33 -22.53 3.08 -18.61
C ASN A 33 -21.15 3.52 -19.14
N LEU A 34 -20.09 3.34 -18.35
CA LEU A 34 -18.70 3.58 -18.71
C LEU A 34 -18.00 2.24 -19.01
N PRO A 35 -16.93 2.24 -19.84
CA PRO A 35 -16.18 1.03 -20.15
C PRO A 35 -15.54 0.42 -18.90
N SER A 36 -15.69 -0.89 -18.71
CA SER A 36 -14.97 -1.67 -17.69
C SER A 36 -13.61 -2.16 -18.21
N HIS A 37 -12.75 -2.65 -17.33
CA HIS A 37 -11.39 -3.09 -17.61
C HIS A 37 -11.15 -4.53 -17.14
N GLN A 38 -10.10 -5.18 -17.67
CA GLN A 38 -9.64 -6.47 -17.16
C GLN A 38 -9.02 -6.29 -15.76
N ILE A 39 -9.09 -7.32 -14.92
CA ILE A 39 -8.53 -7.26 -13.56
C ILE A 39 -7.03 -6.93 -13.59
N GLU A 40 -6.30 -7.48 -14.56
CA GLU A 40 -4.87 -7.28 -14.74
C GLU A 40 -4.49 -5.82 -15.02
N ASP A 41 -5.35 -5.04 -15.66
CA ASP A 41 -5.11 -3.63 -15.95
C ASP A 41 -5.00 -2.81 -14.65
N TYR A 42 -5.76 -3.23 -13.64
CA TYR A 42 -5.77 -2.57 -12.33
C TYR A 42 -4.43 -2.60 -11.60
N LYS A 43 -3.53 -3.53 -11.94
CA LYS A 43 -2.16 -3.50 -11.44
C LYS A 43 -1.48 -2.15 -11.69
N TYR A 44 -1.80 -1.51 -12.82
CA TYR A 44 -1.24 -0.21 -13.21
C TYR A 44 -2.12 0.97 -12.80
N PHE A 45 -3.36 0.74 -12.38
CA PHE A 45 -4.26 1.79 -11.95
C PHE A 45 -4.11 2.13 -10.46
N VAL A 46 -3.69 1.15 -9.64
CA VAL A 46 -3.54 1.26 -8.18
C VAL A 46 -2.14 1.76 -7.76
N GLY A 47 -1.99 2.13 -6.47
CA GLY A 47 -0.76 2.63 -5.85
C GLY A 47 -0.79 4.13 -5.56
N GLY A 48 -1.47 4.94 -6.38
CA GLY A 48 -1.58 6.40 -6.20
C GLY A 48 -2.79 6.89 -5.39
N GLY A 49 -3.58 5.97 -4.80
CA GLY A 49 -4.83 6.26 -4.10
C GLY A 49 -6.02 6.40 -5.04
N ILE A 50 -7.23 6.62 -4.47
CA ILE A 50 -8.49 6.57 -5.24
C ILE A 50 -8.52 7.56 -6.41
N SER A 51 -7.98 8.78 -6.25
CA SER A 51 -8.00 9.76 -7.34
C SER A 51 -7.25 9.26 -8.58
N ILE A 52 -6.07 8.65 -8.38
CA ILE A 52 -5.28 8.09 -9.49
C ILE A 52 -5.94 6.83 -10.05
N LEU A 53 -6.52 5.98 -9.21
CA LEU A 53 -7.32 4.83 -9.64
C LEU A 53 -8.47 5.27 -10.57
N VAL A 54 -9.21 6.30 -10.21
CA VAL A 54 -10.32 6.84 -11.00
C VAL A 54 -9.80 7.48 -12.30
N ASP A 55 -8.72 8.27 -12.22
CA ASP A 55 -8.12 8.89 -13.41
C ASP A 55 -7.62 7.85 -14.42
N ASN A 56 -7.06 6.74 -13.95
CA ASN A 56 -6.57 5.67 -14.81
C ASN A 56 -7.69 4.76 -15.36
N ALA A 57 -8.81 4.64 -14.64
CA ALA A 57 -9.98 3.86 -15.07
C ALA A 57 -10.91 4.63 -16.04
N LEU A 58 -10.68 5.92 -16.25
CA LEU A 58 -11.51 6.77 -17.10
C LEU A 58 -10.72 7.32 -18.29
N ASP A 59 -11.42 7.71 -19.34
CA ASP A 59 -10.81 8.44 -20.46
C ASP A 59 -10.18 9.75 -19.97
N LYS A 60 -9.03 10.10 -20.55
CA LYS A 60 -8.27 11.31 -20.19
C LYS A 60 -9.07 12.61 -20.26
N ASN A 61 -10.09 12.64 -21.12
CA ASN A 61 -10.96 13.81 -21.33
C ASN A 61 -12.24 13.76 -20.47
N THR A 62 -12.37 12.82 -19.54
CA THR A 62 -13.51 12.72 -18.65
C THR A 62 -13.54 13.94 -17.72
N ASN A 63 -14.69 14.60 -17.64
CA ASN A 63 -14.86 15.81 -16.82
C ASN A 63 -14.84 15.50 -15.31
N ASP A 64 -14.57 16.53 -14.50
CA ASP A 64 -14.42 16.40 -13.06
C ASP A 64 -15.72 15.97 -12.35
N GLU A 65 -16.89 16.28 -12.90
CA GLU A 65 -18.19 15.88 -12.33
C GLU A 65 -18.34 14.34 -12.39
N ILE A 66 -18.01 13.71 -13.53
CA ILE A 66 -18.04 12.25 -13.69
C ILE A 66 -16.98 11.61 -12.76
N LYS A 67 -15.77 12.15 -12.71
CA LYS A 67 -14.71 11.66 -11.81
C LYS A 67 -15.13 11.69 -10.35
N ALA A 68 -15.74 12.78 -9.90
CA ALA A 68 -16.27 12.92 -8.55
C ALA A 68 -17.36 11.88 -8.26
N LYS A 69 -18.28 11.68 -9.20
CA LYS A 69 -19.37 10.70 -9.08
C LYS A 69 -18.85 9.26 -9.02
N VAL A 70 -17.86 8.91 -9.86
CA VAL A 70 -17.19 7.59 -9.83
C VAL A 70 -16.49 7.40 -8.49
N THR A 71 -15.77 8.42 -8.02
CA THR A 71 -15.05 8.38 -6.73
C THR A 71 -15.99 8.12 -5.55
N GLU A 72 -17.12 8.84 -5.49
CA GLU A 72 -18.11 8.69 -4.43
C GLU A 72 -18.74 7.30 -4.45
N LYS A 73 -19.23 6.86 -5.62
CA LYS A 73 -19.83 5.54 -5.78
C LYS A 73 -18.85 4.41 -5.45
N PHE A 74 -17.59 4.54 -5.92
CA PHE A 74 -16.56 3.54 -5.63
C PHE A 74 -16.35 3.38 -4.12
N LYS A 75 -16.26 4.46 -3.35
CA LYS A 75 -16.12 4.39 -1.90
C LYS A 75 -17.28 3.62 -1.25
N ILE A 76 -18.51 3.87 -1.68
CA ILE A 76 -19.71 3.19 -1.15
C ILE A 76 -19.67 1.69 -1.48
N VAL A 77 -19.41 1.34 -2.76
CA VAL A 77 -19.39 -0.06 -3.20
C VAL A 77 -18.23 -0.81 -2.54
N TYR A 78 -17.06 -0.17 -2.44
CA TYR A 78 -15.88 -0.78 -1.84
C TYR A 78 -16.07 -1.03 -0.34
N ASP A 79 -16.67 -0.08 0.39
CA ASP A 79 -17.00 -0.25 1.81
C ASP A 79 -17.94 -1.44 2.06
N GLN A 80 -18.96 -1.60 1.22
CA GLN A 80 -19.90 -2.72 1.32
C GLN A 80 -19.30 -4.09 1.02
N LYS A 81 -18.24 -4.14 0.21
CA LYS A 81 -17.55 -5.37 -0.21
C LYS A 81 -16.17 -5.53 0.42
N LEU A 82 -15.87 -4.74 1.45
CA LEU A 82 -14.59 -4.78 2.11
C LEU A 82 -14.30 -6.22 2.60
N HIS A 83 -13.11 -6.74 2.29
CA HIS A 83 -12.65 -8.09 2.62
C HIS A 83 -13.37 -9.26 1.89
N ALA A 84 -14.03 -9.04 0.76
CA ALA A 84 -14.72 -10.13 0.05
C ALA A 84 -13.74 -11.23 -0.44
N LYS A 85 -12.59 -10.82 -1.02
CA LYS A 85 -11.54 -11.72 -1.51
C LYS A 85 -10.14 -11.32 -1.05
N THR A 86 -9.99 -10.11 -0.53
CA THR A 86 -8.71 -9.58 -0.05
C THR A 86 -8.16 -10.43 1.09
N LYS A 87 -6.91 -10.87 0.96
CA LYS A 87 -6.18 -11.67 1.95
C LYS A 87 -4.71 -11.25 1.99
N PRO A 88 -3.99 -11.52 3.09
CA PRO A 88 -2.55 -11.36 3.10
C PRO A 88 -1.87 -12.26 2.07
N TYR A 89 -0.76 -11.79 1.50
CA TYR A 89 0.09 -12.65 0.67
C TYR A 89 0.68 -13.80 1.49
N ASP A 90 0.95 -14.92 0.82
CA ASP A 90 1.56 -16.10 1.46
C ASP A 90 2.93 -15.72 2.06
N GLY A 91 3.18 -16.12 3.31
CA GLY A 91 4.40 -15.80 4.06
C GLY A 91 4.37 -14.48 4.85
N ILE A 92 3.33 -13.64 4.71
CA ILE A 92 3.21 -12.37 5.46
C ILE A 92 2.99 -12.63 6.96
N TYR A 93 2.13 -13.58 7.31
CA TYR A 93 1.91 -13.88 8.73
C TYR A 93 3.17 -14.42 9.40
N GLU A 94 3.90 -15.29 8.71
CA GLU A 94 5.18 -15.86 9.19
C GLU A 94 6.24 -14.75 9.34
N LEU A 95 6.31 -13.81 8.39
CA LEU A 95 7.20 -12.66 8.49
C LEU A 95 6.86 -11.80 9.72
N LEU A 96 5.58 -11.49 9.93
CA LEU A 96 5.14 -10.67 11.06
C LEU A 96 5.39 -11.38 12.40
N ASP A 97 5.22 -12.70 12.47
CA ASP A 97 5.55 -13.50 13.66
C ASP A 97 7.05 -13.40 14.00
N GLU A 98 7.95 -13.44 13.02
CA GLU A 98 9.39 -13.29 13.23
C GLU A 98 9.78 -11.84 13.59
N LEU A 99 9.20 -10.84 12.93
CA LEU A 99 9.45 -9.44 13.26
C LEU A 99 9.07 -9.10 14.70
N GLN A 100 7.96 -9.66 15.22
CA GLN A 100 7.58 -9.49 16.62
C GLN A 100 8.57 -10.16 17.58
N LYS A 101 9.05 -11.38 17.27
CA LYS A 101 10.09 -12.05 18.07
C LYS A 101 11.39 -11.27 18.12
N LEU A 102 11.71 -10.57 17.03
CA LEU A 102 12.89 -9.71 16.89
C LEU A 102 12.66 -8.30 17.48
N ASP A 103 11.48 -8.05 18.08
CA ASP A 103 11.10 -6.76 18.69
C ASP A 103 11.15 -5.57 17.72
N PHE A 104 10.79 -5.79 16.45
CA PHE A 104 10.65 -4.71 15.48
C PHE A 104 9.43 -3.85 15.77
N LYS A 105 9.59 -2.53 15.64
CA LYS A 105 8.46 -1.60 15.55
C LYS A 105 7.89 -1.68 14.14
N ILE A 106 6.62 -2.07 14.02
CA ILE A 106 5.97 -2.30 12.72
C ILE A 106 4.95 -1.20 12.45
N GLY A 107 5.01 -0.61 11.25
CA GLY A 107 4.04 0.37 10.77
C GLY A 107 3.48 0.03 9.40
N ILE A 108 2.30 0.60 9.12
CA ILE A 108 1.65 0.57 7.81
C ILE A 108 1.52 2.00 7.30
N LEU A 109 1.94 2.25 6.05
CA LEU A 109 1.74 3.53 5.35
C LEU A 109 1.22 3.30 3.94
N SER A 110 -0.05 3.65 3.69
CA SER A 110 -0.71 3.43 2.42
C SER A 110 -1.34 4.71 1.84
N ASN A 111 -1.44 4.78 0.50
CA ASN A 111 -2.25 5.77 -0.21
C ASN A 111 -3.75 5.42 -0.26
N LYS A 112 -4.13 4.25 0.25
CA LYS A 112 -5.53 3.88 0.51
C LYS A 112 -6.16 4.82 1.54
N PRO A 113 -7.45 5.20 1.45
CA PRO A 113 -8.11 6.00 2.48
C PRO A 113 -7.88 5.44 3.90
N HIS A 114 -7.71 6.34 4.86
CA HIS A 114 -7.31 5.97 6.22
C HIS A 114 -8.30 5.01 6.87
N GLU A 115 -9.59 5.24 6.69
CA GLU A 115 -10.67 4.39 7.20
C GLU A 115 -10.56 2.95 6.70
N PHE A 116 -10.29 2.75 5.41
CA PHE A 116 -10.11 1.41 4.84
C PHE A 116 -8.78 0.78 5.28
N THR A 117 -7.71 1.58 5.40
CA THR A 117 -6.42 1.10 5.89
C THR A 117 -6.54 0.55 7.32
N ILE A 118 -7.22 1.29 8.21
CA ILE A 118 -7.50 0.86 9.58
C ILE A 118 -8.38 -0.39 9.61
N ALA A 119 -9.43 -0.44 8.78
CA ALA A 119 -10.32 -1.60 8.72
C ALA A 119 -9.56 -2.89 8.33
N TYR A 120 -8.67 -2.83 7.33
CA TYR A 120 -7.82 -3.97 6.96
C TYR A 120 -6.83 -4.34 8.05
N ALA A 121 -6.15 -3.36 8.66
CA ALA A 121 -5.21 -3.62 9.75
C ALA A 121 -5.89 -4.32 10.93
N ASN A 122 -7.06 -3.85 11.34
CA ASN A 122 -7.83 -4.43 12.45
C ASN A 122 -8.36 -5.83 12.13
N ASN A 123 -8.79 -6.08 10.89
CA ASN A 123 -9.37 -7.36 10.52
C ASN A 123 -8.31 -8.44 10.29
N LEU A 124 -7.24 -8.12 9.56
CA LEU A 124 -6.27 -9.11 9.11
C LEU A 124 -5.04 -9.21 10.02
N PHE A 125 -4.70 -8.13 10.73
CA PHE A 125 -3.46 -8.05 11.49
C PHE A 125 -3.67 -7.76 13.00
N SER A 126 -4.88 -7.96 13.54
CA SER A 126 -5.23 -7.65 14.93
C SER A 126 -4.40 -8.39 15.99
N LYS A 127 -3.79 -9.53 15.66
CA LYS A 127 -2.90 -10.26 16.57
C LYS A 127 -1.49 -9.65 16.67
N TYR A 128 -1.16 -8.71 15.78
CA TYR A 128 0.14 -8.05 15.70
C TYR A 128 0.08 -6.65 16.27
N GLU A 129 1.15 -6.24 16.96
CA GLU A 129 1.26 -4.86 17.43
C GLU A 129 1.72 -3.96 16.28
N MET A 130 0.76 -3.44 15.48
CA MET A 130 1.04 -2.39 14.51
C MET A 130 1.13 -1.06 15.27
N LYS A 131 2.35 -0.58 15.52
CA LYS A 131 2.60 0.67 16.29
C LYS A 131 1.97 1.89 15.63
N GLU A 132 1.98 1.93 14.31
CA GLU A 132 1.43 3.02 13.51
C GLU A 132 0.70 2.45 12.29
N VAL A 133 -0.51 2.95 12.02
CA VAL A 133 -1.29 2.61 10.82
C VAL A 133 -1.78 3.90 10.19
N HIS A 134 -1.20 4.23 9.04
CA HIS A 134 -1.49 5.45 8.31
C HIS A 134 -1.99 5.14 6.89
N GLY A 135 -3.24 5.49 6.62
CA GLY A 135 -3.77 5.66 5.27
C GLY A 135 -3.84 7.14 4.90
N GLN A 136 -4.29 7.43 3.69
CA GLN A 136 -4.43 8.79 3.17
C GLN A 136 -5.42 9.61 4.00
N LYS A 137 -4.98 10.78 4.46
CA LYS A 137 -5.77 11.82 5.14
C LYS A 137 -5.69 13.13 4.35
N ALA A 138 -6.78 13.92 4.36
CA ALA A 138 -6.90 15.13 3.54
C ALA A 138 -5.78 16.17 3.77
N HIS A 139 -5.26 16.27 4.99
CA HIS A 139 -4.26 17.28 5.39
C HIS A 139 -2.81 16.76 5.38
N ILE A 140 -2.59 15.51 5.00
CA ILE A 140 -1.24 14.93 4.89
C ILE A 140 -1.00 14.58 3.42
N PRO A 141 0.10 15.06 2.81
CA PRO A 141 0.45 14.68 1.45
C PRO A 141 0.64 13.16 1.32
N LYS A 142 0.07 12.59 0.25
CA LYS A 142 0.20 11.15 -0.02
C LYS A 142 1.61 10.79 -0.50
N LYS A 143 1.98 9.51 -0.40
CA LYS A 143 3.18 8.96 -1.03
C LYS A 143 3.23 9.37 -2.52
N PRO A 144 4.38 9.75 -3.09
CA PRO A 144 5.74 9.61 -2.56
C PRO A 144 6.24 10.78 -1.70
N ASN A 145 5.36 11.67 -1.20
CA ASN A 145 5.78 12.67 -0.23
C ASN A 145 6.20 11.99 1.08
N PRO A 146 7.38 12.32 1.66
CA PRO A 146 7.92 11.59 2.81
C PRO A 146 7.28 11.95 4.15
N THR A 147 6.42 12.97 4.21
CA THR A 147 5.91 13.54 5.47
C THR A 147 5.33 12.46 6.40
N ALA A 148 4.44 11.60 5.90
CA ALA A 148 3.83 10.57 6.72
C ALA A 148 4.85 9.51 7.19
N ALA A 149 5.80 9.11 6.33
CA ALA A 149 6.87 8.17 6.69
C ALA A 149 7.77 8.74 7.79
N ILE A 150 8.12 10.04 7.70
CA ILE A 150 8.91 10.74 8.74
C ILE A 150 8.14 10.85 10.06
N GLN A 151 6.82 11.11 10.01
CA GLN A 151 5.98 11.12 11.23
C GLN A 151 5.96 9.75 11.92
N ILE A 152 5.88 8.66 11.16
CA ILE A 152 5.96 7.29 11.70
C ILE A 152 7.35 7.05 12.33
N ALA A 153 8.44 7.46 11.68
CA ALA A 153 9.79 7.36 12.22
C ALA A 153 9.93 8.09 13.56
N GLN A 154 9.38 9.30 13.65
CA GLN A 154 9.35 10.10 14.89
C GLN A 154 8.55 9.40 16.00
N SER A 155 7.39 8.85 15.69
CA SER A 155 6.58 8.07 16.64
C SER A 155 7.30 6.81 17.12
N PHE A 156 8.10 6.20 16.26
CA PHE A 156 8.92 5.04 16.61
C PHE A 156 10.17 5.40 17.44
N ASP A 157 10.54 6.67 17.49
CA ASP A 157 11.82 7.11 18.05
C ASP A 157 13.00 6.35 17.42
N VAL A 158 13.00 6.27 16.08
CA VAL A 158 14.02 5.58 15.26
C VAL A 158 14.46 6.50 14.13
N PRO A 159 15.79 6.70 13.91
CA PRO A 159 16.30 7.45 12.77
C PRO A 159 15.81 6.85 11.43
N CYS A 160 15.46 7.72 10.48
CA CYS A 160 14.95 7.27 9.18
C CYS A 160 15.91 6.29 8.48
N GLU A 161 17.21 6.51 8.59
CA GLU A 161 18.27 5.69 7.98
C GLU A 161 18.32 4.24 8.53
N GLU A 162 17.72 4.01 9.69
CA GLU A 162 17.64 2.69 10.33
C GLU A 162 16.31 1.98 10.02
N ILE A 163 15.36 2.66 9.36
CA ILE A 163 14.05 2.12 9.02
C ILE A 163 14.07 1.48 7.62
N TYR A 164 13.47 0.31 7.50
CA TYR A 164 13.17 -0.33 6.23
C TYR A 164 11.76 0.05 5.79
N PHE A 165 11.62 0.50 4.54
CA PHE A 165 10.34 0.75 3.90
C PHE A 165 10.11 -0.32 2.84
N VAL A 166 9.04 -1.08 2.97
CA VAL A 166 8.72 -2.22 2.10
C VAL A 166 7.52 -1.86 1.23
N GLY A 167 7.64 -2.04 -0.09
CA GLY A 167 6.57 -1.75 -1.02
C GLY A 167 6.78 -2.39 -2.39
N ASP A 168 5.73 -2.36 -3.20
CA ASP A 168 5.68 -3.05 -4.49
C ASP A 168 5.62 -2.11 -5.69
N THR A 169 5.66 -0.78 -5.49
CA THR A 169 5.56 0.20 -6.57
C THR A 169 6.67 1.26 -6.52
N MET A 170 6.85 1.98 -7.64
CA MET A 170 7.72 3.16 -7.70
C MET A 170 7.39 4.20 -6.63
N VAL A 171 6.11 4.32 -6.24
CA VAL A 171 5.66 5.27 -5.22
C VAL A 171 6.28 4.97 -3.87
N ASP A 172 6.43 3.70 -3.54
CA ASP A 172 7.02 3.22 -2.29
C ASP A 172 8.52 3.44 -2.27
N MET A 173 9.19 3.07 -3.36
CA MET A 173 10.63 3.26 -3.52
C MET A 173 11.00 4.74 -3.40
N GLN A 174 10.27 5.61 -4.09
CA GLN A 174 10.47 7.06 -3.99
C GLN A 174 10.15 7.59 -2.59
N THR A 175 9.13 7.05 -1.90
CA THR A 175 8.81 7.43 -0.51
C THR A 175 9.99 7.13 0.41
N ALA A 176 10.53 5.91 0.32
CA ALA A 176 11.69 5.49 1.09
C ALA A 176 12.89 6.41 0.84
N LYS A 177 13.21 6.68 -0.43
CA LYS A 177 14.34 7.58 -0.79
C LYS A 177 14.12 9.00 -0.29
N ASN A 178 12.93 9.56 -0.48
CA ASN A 178 12.60 10.91 -0.03
C ASN A 178 12.65 11.03 1.50
N ALA A 179 12.31 9.95 2.23
CA ALA A 179 12.41 9.88 3.68
C ALA A 179 13.80 9.46 4.19
N LYS A 180 14.76 9.15 3.31
CA LYS A 180 16.09 8.58 3.62
C LYS A 180 16.01 7.24 4.36
N MET A 181 15.03 6.43 4.04
CA MET A 181 14.86 5.08 4.54
C MET A 181 15.46 4.05 3.56
N LYS A 182 15.72 2.83 4.03
CA LYS A 182 16.17 1.71 3.21
C LYS A 182 14.98 1.12 2.46
N ALA A 183 15.03 1.11 1.13
CA ALA A 183 13.93 0.67 0.27
C ALA A 183 14.01 -0.84 -0.05
N ILE A 184 13.01 -1.61 0.33
CA ILE A 184 12.85 -3.02 -0.06
C ILE A 184 11.69 -3.12 -1.05
N GLY A 185 12.01 -3.46 -2.30
CA GLY A 185 11.02 -3.74 -3.34
C GLY A 185 10.59 -5.20 -3.33
N VAL A 186 9.27 -5.46 -3.39
CA VAL A 186 8.71 -6.81 -3.37
C VAL A 186 8.15 -7.20 -4.73
N LEU A 187 8.38 -8.45 -5.17
CA LEU A 187 7.99 -8.93 -6.51
C LEU A 187 6.69 -9.76 -6.54
N TRP A 188 6.03 -9.96 -5.42
CA TRP A 188 4.70 -10.59 -5.39
C TRP A 188 3.53 -9.61 -5.59
N GLY A 189 3.83 -8.29 -5.62
CA GLY A 189 2.84 -7.22 -5.80
C GLY A 189 2.53 -6.89 -7.26
N PHE A 190 2.31 -5.60 -7.55
CA PHE A 190 1.73 -5.13 -8.81
C PHE A 190 2.79 -4.73 -9.86
N ARG A 191 4.06 -4.50 -9.48
CA ARG A 191 5.11 -4.01 -10.37
C ARG A 191 6.27 -4.99 -10.49
N ASP A 192 7.04 -4.81 -11.55
CA ASP A 192 8.19 -5.63 -11.86
C ASP A 192 9.50 -5.12 -11.24
N GLU A 193 10.51 -5.96 -11.28
CA GLU A 193 11.85 -5.67 -10.74
C GLU A 193 12.50 -4.46 -11.40
N LYS A 194 12.21 -4.25 -12.70
CA LYS A 194 12.80 -3.13 -13.47
C LYS A 194 12.31 -1.79 -12.92
N GLU A 195 11.00 -1.64 -12.72
CA GLU A 195 10.43 -0.43 -12.14
C GLU A 195 10.99 -0.18 -10.75
N LEU A 196 10.99 -1.18 -9.87
CA LEU A 196 11.46 -1.02 -8.50
C LEU A 196 12.93 -0.59 -8.44
N LYS A 197 13.80 -1.19 -9.26
CA LYS A 197 15.21 -0.79 -9.35
C LYS A 197 15.39 0.61 -9.91
N GLU A 198 14.66 0.97 -10.96
CA GLU A 198 14.73 2.29 -11.58
C GLU A 198 14.36 3.39 -10.57
N PHE A 199 13.40 3.13 -9.68
CA PHE A 199 12.95 4.08 -8.68
C PHE A 199 13.62 3.96 -7.31
N GLY A 200 14.69 3.17 -7.22
CA GLY A 200 15.64 3.23 -6.13
C GLY A 200 15.47 2.18 -5.04
N ALA A 201 14.94 1.00 -5.35
CA ALA A 201 15.00 -0.13 -4.42
C ALA A 201 16.47 -0.45 -4.05
N ASP A 202 16.79 -0.49 -2.76
CA ASP A 202 18.10 -0.92 -2.26
C ASP A 202 18.19 -2.45 -2.28
N PHE A 203 17.06 -3.11 -2.04
CA PHE A 203 16.93 -4.56 -2.03
C PHE A 203 15.68 -4.98 -2.80
N ILE A 204 15.74 -6.17 -3.41
CA ILE A 204 14.59 -6.79 -4.09
C ILE A 204 14.41 -8.18 -3.52
N VAL A 205 13.16 -8.52 -3.16
CA VAL A 205 12.79 -9.83 -2.61
C VAL A 205 11.62 -10.42 -3.39
N LYS A 206 11.59 -11.77 -3.47
CA LYS A 206 10.55 -12.54 -4.17
C LYS A 206 9.56 -13.20 -3.21
N HIS A 207 9.94 -13.33 -1.94
CA HIS A 207 9.12 -13.94 -0.91
C HIS A 207 9.25 -13.16 0.42
N PRO A 208 8.16 -12.99 1.20
CA PRO A 208 8.20 -12.21 2.44
C PRO A 208 9.33 -12.60 3.42
N LEU A 209 9.60 -13.89 3.60
CA LEU A 209 10.63 -14.35 4.52
C LEU A 209 12.07 -13.98 4.10
N GLU A 210 12.30 -13.63 2.82
CA GLU A 210 13.61 -13.13 2.39
C GLU A 210 13.97 -11.76 3.03
N ILE A 211 12.97 -11.01 3.51
CA ILE A 211 13.18 -9.76 4.23
C ILE A 211 14.02 -9.99 5.49
N LEU A 212 13.84 -11.13 6.16
CA LEU A 212 14.60 -11.47 7.38
C LEU A 212 16.11 -11.50 7.12
N ASN A 213 16.55 -11.96 5.95
CA ASN A 213 17.97 -12.00 5.59
C ASN A 213 18.59 -10.60 5.35
N ILE A 214 17.76 -9.57 5.19
CA ILE A 214 18.18 -8.18 4.94
C ILE A 214 18.29 -7.39 6.24
N ILE A 215 17.41 -7.70 7.20
CA ILE A 215 17.22 -6.90 8.43
C ILE A 215 18.00 -7.45 9.64
N GLU A 216 18.67 -8.56 9.50
CA GLU A 216 19.57 -9.17 10.51
C GLU A 216 20.84 -8.26 10.80
#